data_dc8bb612021281cda112108b8d3d5f4a
#
_entry.id   dc8bb612021281cda112108b8d3d5f4a
#
_cell.length_a   1.000
_cell.length_b   1.000
_cell.length_c   1.000
_cell.angle_alpha   90.00
_cell.angle_beta   90.00
_cell.angle_gamma   90.00
#
_symmetry.space_group_name_H-M   'P 1'
#
loop_
_entity.id
_entity.type
_entity.pdbx_description
1 polymer ?
#
loop_
_entity_poly.entity_id
_entity_poly.type
_entity_poly.pdbx_seq_one_letter_code
_entity_poly.pdbx_strand_id
1 'polypeptide(L)'
;MSETSIPNLVAQIEQHAPGETLPTVPVLNPFTGKRIFELPQLTAEQVGRAAETARAASAEWAATPVSVRAGILLKIHDVLLANQDKLLDVLQLETGKSRAHAFEEFSGTIQGARYYGKVSPKLLRRTKTRAGVPGLTKTWVERVPVGLVGIVTPWNYPMALTALDVFPALAAGNSVLQKADNQTALSVLILRQFAISAGLPEGVWQIVTGDGQEVGNAVTDLVDYMAFTGSTATGRRVYERAAARLIGVSLELGGKNPMIVLPGAKPKRAAAIAIGGAFGSAGQLCVSIERVYVHESIFDDFVAELAKQTEALTVGKSSKFDFDLGTLISKAQLDRVNGLVEEAKQDGAHVIAGGQPLPEVGPFAYAPTVLTDLPAKTRMFRQEAFGPILAVSPYSEIEDAIAAANDTEYGLNAAVVGPTREAIAVARQLHAGSVNVNEGYRASFASMDSPMGGMKASGIGRRNGAVGLQRFTLAKTIGVASSALKLPNNAREWRRMQPAFKVLLKIFRWF
;
A
#
# COMPACT_ATOMS: atom_id res chain seq x y z
N MET A 1 15.14 25.57 -8.20
CA MET A 1 13.67 25.79 -8.39
C MET A 1 13.19 25.59 -9.81
N SER A 2 14.04 25.65 -10.84
CA SER A 2 13.62 25.55 -12.26
C SER A 2 13.16 24.14 -12.70
N GLU A 3 13.82 23.09 -12.27
CA GLU A 3 13.52 21.72 -12.73
C GLU A 3 12.28 21.09 -12.07
N THR A 4 11.83 21.57 -10.93
CA THR A 4 10.65 21.09 -10.20
C THR A 4 9.46 22.05 -10.27
N SER A 5 9.40 22.92 -11.29
CA SER A 5 8.21 23.72 -11.54
C SER A 5 7.03 22.85 -12.00
N ILE A 6 5.80 23.27 -11.67
CA ILE A 6 4.59 22.52 -12.08
C ILE A 6 4.58 22.28 -13.59
N PRO A 7 4.87 23.24 -14.49
CA PRO A 7 4.95 22.97 -15.93
C PRO A 7 5.96 21.88 -16.30
N ASN A 8 7.15 21.87 -15.71
CA ASN A 8 8.15 20.84 -15.98
C ASN A 8 7.72 19.46 -15.49
N LEU A 9 7.00 19.38 -14.38
CA LEU A 9 6.45 18.13 -13.89
C LEU A 9 5.33 17.62 -14.80
N VAL A 10 4.45 18.49 -15.25
CA VAL A 10 3.32 18.18 -16.15
C VAL A 10 3.83 17.72 -17.53
N ALA A 11 4.92 18.30 -18.05
CA ALA A 11 5.56 17.88 -19.30
C ALA A 11 5.90 16.37 -19.33
N GLN A 12 6.08 15.71 -18.17
CA GLN A 12 6.26 14.27 -18.10
C GLN A 12 5.02 13.47 -18.54
N ILE A 13 3.84 14.07 -18.52
CA ILE A 13 2.60 13.49 -19.05
C ILE A 13 2.46 13.86 -20.52
N GLU A 14 2.67 15.12 -20.87
CA GLU A 14 2.50 15.65 -22.22
C GLU A 14 3.44 14.99 -23.25
N GLN A 15 4.58 14.48 -22.83
CA GLN A 15 5.50 13.72 -23.68
C GLN A 15 4.86 12.50 -24.37
N HIS A 16 3.76 11.97 -23.81
CA HIS A 16 3.03 10.84 -24.41
C HIS A 16 2.03 11.25 -25.49
N ALA A 17 1.88 12.56 -25.72
CA ALA A 17 0.97 13.15 -26.69
C ALA A 17 1.62 14.33 -27.44
N PRO A 18 2.79 14.14 -28.09
CA PRO A 18 3.54 15.24 -28.68
C PRO A 18 2.73 15.96 -29.77
N GLY A 19 2.58 17.27 -29.63
CA GLY A 19 1.83 18.12 -30.55
C GLY A 19 0.31 18.04 -30.45
N GLU A 20 -0.23 17.27 -29.49
CA GLU A 20 -1.67 17.16 -29.25
C GLU A 20 -2.13 18.11 -28.13
N THR A 21 -3.32 18.68 -28.28
CA THR A 21 -3.97 19.42 -27.18
C THR A 21 -4.75 18.43 -26.32
N LEU A 22 -4.34 18.26 -25.06
CA LEU A 22 -4.96 17.34 -24.12
C LEU A 22 -6.12 17.99 -23.38
N PRO A 23 -7.23 17.28 -23.11
CA PRO A 23 -8.21 17.70 -22.13
C PRO A 23 -7.55 17.75 -20.75
N THR A 24 -8.03 18.63 -19.87
CA THR A 24 -7.49 18.82 -18.55
C THR A 24 -8.56 18.68 -17.46
N VAL A 25 -8.12 18.40 -16.25
CA VAL A 25 -8.95 18.45 -15.05
C VAL A 25 -8.28 19.31 -13.98
N PRO A 26 -9.06 20.11 -13.20
CA PRO A 26 -8.47 20.92 -12.15
C PRO A 26 -8.00 20.05 -10.97
N VAL A 27 -6.77 20.29 -10.52
CA VAL A 27 -6.27 19.78 -9.24
C VAL A 27 -6.48 20.87 -8.19
N LEU A 28 -7.12 20.51 -7.08
CA LEU A 28 -7.51 21.45 -6.05
C LEU A 28 -6.62 21.34 -4.82
N ASN A 29 -6.38 22.46 -4.16
CA ASN A 29 -5.79 22.48 -2.83
C ASN A 29 -6.88 22.19 -1.79
N PRO A 30 -6.84 21.07 -1.04
CA PRO A 30 -7.90 20.69 -0.12
C PRO A 30 -8.13 21.68 1.04
N PHE A 31 -7.09 22.44 1.44
CA PHE A 31 -7.24 23.45 2.48
C PHE A 31 -7.99 24.70 2.05
N THR A 32 -7.97 25.02 0.75
CA THR A 32 -8.54 26.29 0.25
C THR A 32 -9.65 26.08 -0.75
N GLY A 33 -9.81 24.87 -1.29
CA GLY A 33 -10.71 24.57 -2.41
C GLY A 33 -10.31 25.22 -3.73
N LYS A 34 -9.19 25.96 -3.77
CA LYS A 34 -8.73 26.68 -4.96
C LYS A 34 -7.94 25.74 -5.87
N ARG A 35 -8.04 25.98 -7.16
CA ARG A 35 -7.26 25.29 -8.18
C ARG A 35 -5.76 25.58 -8.01
N ILE A 36 -4.93 24.53 -8.09
CA ILE A 36 -3.48 24.60 -8.10
C ILE A 36 -3.00 24.70 -9.55
N PHE A 37 -3.44 23.77 -10.40
CA PHE A 37 -3.10 23.67 -11.83
C PHE A 37 -4.13 22.83 -12.57
N GLU A 38 -3.99 22.78 -13.90
CA GLU A 38 -4.77 21.91 -14.78
C GLU A 38 -3.93 20.68 -15.14
N LEU A 39 -4.43 19.48 -14.85
CA LEU A 39 -3.74 18.22 -15.11
C LEU A 39 -4.19 17.66 -16.46
N PRO A 40 -3.27 17.42 -17.42
CA PRO A 40 -3.57 16.74 -18.67
C PRO A 40 -4.12 15.33 -18.46
N GLN A 41 -5.09 14.95 -19.28
CA GLN A 41 -5.73 13.63 -19.26
C GLN A 41 -5.38 12.89 -20.55
N LEU A 42 -4.84 11.68 -20.43
CA LEU A 42 -4.49 10.81 -21.54
C LEU A 42 -5.65 9.90 -21.94
N THR A 43 -5.70 9.54 -23.21
CA THR A 43 -6.55 8.48 -23.76
C THR A 43 -5.88 7.11 -23.65
N ALA A 44 -6.63 6.05 -23.90
CA ALA A 44 -6.08 4.68 -23.94
C ALA A 44 -4.95 4.53 -25.00
N GLU A 45 -5.04 5.20 -26.15
CA GLU A 45 -4.00 5.20 -27.17
C GLU A 45 -2.70 5.84 -26.68
N GLN A 46 -2.80 6.98 -26.00
CA GLN A 46 -1.66 7.69 -25.45
C GLN A 46 -0.99 6.90 -24.30
N VAL A 47 -1.79 6.15 -23.51
CA VAL A 47 -1.26 5.16 -22.55
C VAL A 47 -0.48 4.05 -23.28
N GLY A 48 -0.91 3.64 -24.47
CA GLY A 48 -0.18 2.73 -25.35
C GLY A 48 1.23 3.23 -25.68
N ARG A 49 1.37 4.51 -26.06
CA ARG A 49 2.69 5.13 -26.35
C ARG A 49 3.60 5.17 -25.11
N ALA A 50 3.04 5.44 -23.94
CA ALA A 50 3.78 5.38 -22.67
C ALA A 50 4.27 3.94 -22.36
N ALA A 51 3.43 2.94 -22.63
CA ALA A 51 3.79 1.54 -22.47
C ALA A 51 4.90 1.10 -23.43
N GLU A 52 4.85 1.53 -24.69
CA GLU A 52 5.90 1.29 -25.70
C GLU A 52 7.24 1.88 -25.25
N THR A 53 7.25 3.12 -24.76
CA THR A 53 8.45 3.76 -24.20
C THR A 53 9.03 2.94 -23.03
N ALA A 54 8.18 2.49 -22.12
CA ALA A 54 8.63 1.66 -20.98
C ALA A 54 9.15 0.28 -21.44
N ARG A 55 8.52 -0.34 -22.45
CA ARG A 55 8.97 -1.62 -23.01
C ARG A 55 10.29 -1.49 -23.76
N ALA A 56 10.50 -0.41 -24.49
CA ALA A 56 11.77 -0.16 -25.19
C ALA A 56 12.95 -0.09 -24.22
N ALA A 57 12.76 0.48 -23.02
CA ALA A 57 13.79 0.56 -21.97
C ALA A 57 13.96 -0.75 -21.18
N SER A 58 13.00 -1.69 -21.24
CA SER A 58 12.95 -2.87 -20.37
C SER A 58 14.16 -3.79 -20.53
N ALA A 59 14.62 -4.06 -21.73
CA ALA A 59 15.68 -5.05 -21.98
C ALA A 59 17.01 -4.59 -21.41
N GLU A 60 17.39 -3.34 -21.60
CA GLU A 60 18.61 -2.74 -21.07
C GLU A 60 18.57 -2.67 -19.53
N TRP A 61 17.42 -2.24 -18.98
CA TRP A 61 17.24 -2.18 -17.53
C TRP A 61 17.30 -3.57 -16.88
N ALA A 62 16.69 -4.58 -17.47
CA ALA A 62 16.75 -5.96 -16.99
C ALA A 62 18.18 -6.52 -17.04
N ALA A 63 18.98 -6.16 -18.05
CA ALA A 63 20.37 -6.54 -18.18
C ALA A 63 21.31 -5.79 -17.22
N THR A 64 20.90 -4.64 -16.69
CA THR A 64 21.67 -3.86 -15.73
C THR A 64 21.91 -4.68 -14.45
N PRO A 65 23.15 -4.81 -13.95
CA PRO A 65 23.44 -5.59 -12.75
C PRO A 65 22.60 -5.17 -11.55
N VAL A 66 22.13 -6.14 -10.76
CA VAL A 66 21.29 -5.89 -9.57
C VAL A 66 21.97 -4.91 -8.60
N SER A 67 23.29 -4.98 -8.45
CA SER A 67 24.06 -4.05 -7.60
C SER A 67 23.98 -2.60 -8.08
N VAL A 68 23.94 -2.38 -9.39
CA VAL A 68 23.79 -1.04 -9.99
C VAL A 68 22.39 -0.51 -9.73
N ARG A 69 21.33 -1.30 -10.02
CA ARG A 69 19.93 -0.94 -9.75
C ARG A 69 19.74 -0.62 -8.25
N ALA A 70 20.28 -1.46 -7.37
CA ALA A 70 20.26 -1.24 -5.92
C ALA A 70 20.99 0.06 -5.51
N GLY A 71 22.13 0.35 -6.13
CA GLY A 71 22.87 1.60 -5.92
C GLY A 71 22.08 2.85 -6.32
N ILE A 72 21.30 2.77 -7.42
CA ILE A 72 20.40 3.86 -7.83
C ILE A 72 19.32 4.09 -6.77
N LEU A 73 18.71 3.03 -6.21
CA LEU A 73 17.72 3.17 -5.13
C LEU A 73 18.30 3.85 -3.88
N LEU A 74 19.55 3.55 -3.51
CA LEU A 74 20.22 4.23 -2.41
C LEU A 74 20.47 5.71 -2.72
N LYS A 75 20.82 6.05 -3.96
CA LYS A 75 20.94 7.46 -4.38
C LYS A 75 19.59 8.15 -4.39
N ILE A 76 18.49 7.47 -4.79
CA ILE A 76 17.13 8.00 -4.67
C ILE A 76 16.83 8.36 -3.22
N HIS A 77 17.11 7.45 -2.27
CA HIS A 77 16.97 7.74 -0.84
C HIS A 77 17.67 9.05 -0.45
N ASP A 78 18.94 9.22 -0.86
CA ASP A 78 19.74 10.39 -0.47
C ASP A 78 19.19 11.68 -1.12
N VAL A 79 18.79 11.62 -2.39
CA VAL A 79 18.19 12.77 -3.10
C VAL A 79 16.85 13.18 -2.47
N LEU A 80 15.99 12.19 -2.14
CA LEU A 80 14.71 12.48 -1.49
C LEU A 80 14.91 13.11 -0.10
N LEU A 81 15.86 12.59 0.69
CA LEU A 81 16.19 13.12 2.00
C LEU A 81 16.70 14.56 1.92
N ALA A 82 17.55 14.87 0.95
CA ALA A 82 18.05 16.22 0.70
C ALA A 82 16.96 17.21 0.24
N ASN A 83 15.83 16.72 -0.27
CA ASN A 83 14.71 17.53 -0.75
C ASN A 83 13.44 17.38 0.10
N GLN A 84 13.59 16.97 1.36
CA GLN A 84 12.47 16.67 2.28
C GLN A 84 11.40 17.77 2.27
N ASP A 85 11.76 19.03 2.51
CA ASP A 85 10.77 20.10 2.68
C ASP A 85 9.94 20.33 1.42
N LYS A 86 10.55 20.24 0.23
CA LYS A 86 9.82 20.31 -1.04
C LYS A 86 8.79 19.19 -1.18
N LEU A 87 9.17 17.96 -0.80
CA LEU A 87 8.29 16.79 -0.88
C LEU A 87 7.13 16.92 0.10
N LEU A 88 7.40 17.39 1.32
CA LEU A 88 6.36 17.64 2.30
C LEU A 88 5.42 18.77 1.85
N ASP A 89 5.93 19.84 1.23
CA ASP A 89 5.10 20.93 0.72
C ASP A 89 4.16 20.46 -0.41
N VAL A 90 4.65 19.63 -1.35
CA VAL A 90 3.84 19.06 -2.42
C VAL A 90 2.79 18.10 -1.86
N LEU A 91 3.17 17.22 -0.92
CA LEU A 91 2.22 16.31 -0.26
C LEU A 91 1.10 17.09 0.42
N GLN A 92 1.42 18.13 1.19
CA GLN A 92 0.40 18.96 1.83
C GLN A 92 -0.48 19.71 0.82
N LEU A 93 0.12 20.20 -0.25
CA LEU A 93 -0.57 20.97 -1.29
C LEU A 93 -1.69 20.17 -1.96
N GLU A 94 -1.42 18.90 -2.29
CA GLU A 94 -2.35 18.04 -3.03
C GLU A 94 -3.28 17.21 -2.12
N THR A 95 -2.80 16.80 -0.93
CA THR A 95 -3.53 15.86 -0.07
C THR A 95 -4.28 16.50 1.09
N GLY A 96 -3.95 17.73 1.45
CA GLY A 96 -4.52 18.37 2.63
C GLY A 96 -4.04 17.80 3.97
N LYS A 97 -2.96 17.02 4.01
CA LYS A 97 -2.39 16.45 5.24
C LYS A 97 -1.79 17.52 6.16
N SER A 98 -1.78 17.26 7.47
CA SER A 98 -0.90 17.97 8.39
C SER A 98 0.57 17.70 8.07
N ARG A 99 1.47 18.59 8.52
CA ARG A 99 2.91 18.41 8.31
C ARG A 99 3.43 17.10 8.93
N ALA A 100 2.86 16.70 10.07
CA ALA A 100 3.20 15.45 10.75
C ALA A 100 2.87 14.21 9.88
N HIS A 101 1.67 14.17 9.30
CA HIS A 101 1.26 13.05 8.46
C HIS A 101 1.93 13.07 7.07
N ALA A 102 2.27 14.24 6.54
CA ALA A 102 3.12 14.33 5.35
C ALA A 102 4.54 13.78 5.64
N PHE A 103 5.10 14.05 6.82
CA PHE A 103 6.39 13.52 7.23
C PHE A 103 6.35 12.00 7.49
N GLU A 104 5.25 11.47 8.04
CA GLU A 104 5.04 10.02 8.18
C GLU A 104 5.07 9.33 6.81
N GLU A 105 4.35 9.86 5.82
CA GLU A 105 4.35 9.35 4.46
C GLU A 105 5.74 9.44 3.80
N PHE A 106 6.39 10.59 3.89
CA PHE A 106 7.76 10.77 3.41
C PHE A 106 8.73 9.76 4.02
N SER A 107 8.62 9.51 5.34
CA SER A 107 9.46 8.54 6.03
C SER A 107 9.28 7.12 5.48
N GLY A 108 8.05 6.72 5.17
CA GLY A 108 7.76 5.45 4.50
C GLY A 108 8.37 5.38 3.10
N THR A 109 8.29 6.48 2.35
CA THR A 109 8.84 6.60 0.99
C THR A 109 10.36 6.36 0.96
N ILE A 110 11.11 7.07 1.79
CA ILE A 110 12.58 6.93 1.83
C ILE A 110 13.03 5.58 2.39
N GLN A 111 12.29 5.02 3.34
CA GLN A 111 12.59 3.69 3.87
C GLN A 111 12.42 2.61 2.81
N GLY A 112 11.43 2.72 1.91
CA GLY A 112 11.26 1.84 0.76
C GLY A 112 12.48 1.84 -0.16
N ALA A 113 12.97 3.01 -0.55
CA ALA A 113 14.17 3.15 -1.37
C ALA A 113 15.42 2.53 -0.70
N ARG A 114 15.63 2.86 0.58
CA ARG A 114 16.73 2.32 1.37
C ARG A 114 16.65 0.79 1.52
N TYR A 115 15.48 0.27 1.87
CA TYR A 115 15.30 -1.16 2.10
C TYR A 115 15.61 -1.96 0.85
N TYR A 116 14.93 -1.68 -0.26
CA TYR A 116 15.15 -2.42 -1.50
C TYR A 116 16.53 -2.18 -2.11
N GLY A 117 17.12 -1.00 -1.94
CA GLY A 117 18.51 -0.73 -2.29
C GLY A 117 19.51 -1.60 -1.53
N LYS A 118 19.21 -1.96 -0.28
CA LYS A 118 20.09 -2.82 0.54
C LYS A 118 19.88 -4.31 0.33
N VAL A 119 18.63 -4.77 0.20
CA VAL A 119 18.33 -6.21 0.25
C VAL A 119 18.28 -6.88 -1.12
N SER A 120 18.02 -6.12 -2.21
CA SER A 120 17.83 -6.69 -3.55
C SER A 120 18.98 -7.56 -4.03
N PRO A 121 20.27 -7.20 -3.85
CA PRO A 121 21.38 -8.05 -4.30
C PRO A 121 21.37 -9.42 -3.62
N LYS A 122 20.95 -9.50 -2.36
CA LYS A 122 20.84 -10.77 -1.62
C LYS A 122 19.61 -11.56 -2.05
N LEU A 123 18.45 -10.90 -2.15
CA LEU A 123 17.16 -11.56 -2.41
C LEU A 123 17.00 -12.04 -3.85
N LEU A 124 17.67 -11.40 -4.81
CA LEU A 124 17.62 -11.74 -6.23
C LEU A 124 18.79 -12.62 -6.69
N ARG A 125 19.68 -12.99 -5.79
CA ARG A 125 20.79 -13.89 -6.12
C ARG A 125 20.28 -15.26 -6.54
N ARG A 126 21.03 -15.90 -7.45
CA ARG A 126 20.84 -17.30 -7.81
C ARG A 126 20.87 -18.20 -6.56
N THR A 127 19.87 -19.07 -6.39
CA THR A 127 19.75 -19.99 -5.26
C THR A 127 19.96 -21.41 -5.73
N LYS A 128 20.99 -22.11 -5.22
CA LYS A 128 21.17 -23.55 -5.45
C LYS A 128 20.04 -24.33 -4.80
N THR A 129 19.55 -25.33 -5.51
CA THR A 129 18.52 -26.26 -5.02
C THR A 129 19.09 -27.69 -4.94
N ARG A 130 18.40 -28.57 -4.22
CA ARG A 130 18.78 -29.98 -4.15
C ARG A 130 18.61 -30.62 -5.51
N ALA A 131 19.65 -31.31 -5.95
CA ALA A 131 19.63 -32.03 -7.22
C ALA A 131 18.76 -33.31 -7.11
N GLY A 132 18.03 -33.65 -8.17
CA GLY A 132 17.22 -34.87 -8.22
C GLY A 132 18.09 -36.15 -8.22
N VAL A 133 19.30 -36.07 -8.81
CA VAL A 133 20.30 -37.14 -8.77
C VAL A 133 21.61 -36.54 -8.27
N PRO A 134 21.94 -36.69 -6.97
CA PRO A 134 23.16 -36.13 -6.38
C PRO A 134 24.42 -36.57 -7.14
N GLY A 135 25.29 -35.60 -7.39
CA GLY A 135 26.55 -35.82 -8.15
C GLY A 135 26.39 -35.87 -9.67
N LEU A 136 25.23 -36.21 -10.19
CA LEU A 136 24.97 -36.31 -11.62
C LEU A 136 24.12 -35.17 -12.20
N THR A 137 23.40 -34.44 -11.35
CA THR A 137 22.67 -33.23 -11.77
C THR A 137 23.00 -32.04 -10.85
N LYS A 138 22.89 -30.82 -11.40
CA LYS A 138 22.96 -29.56 -10.64
C LYS A 138 21.74 -28.74 -10.99
N THR A 139 21.11 -28.16 -9.97
CA THR A 139 19.93 -27.30 -10.19
C THR A 139 20.06 -26.01 -9.38
N TRP A 140 19.54 -24.93 -9.95
CA TRP A 140 19.41 -23.65 -9.27
C TRP A 140 18.23 -22.87 -9.81
N VAL A 141 17.77 -21.92 -9.01
CA VAL A 141 16.72 -20.97 -9.39
C VAL A 141 17.35 -19.59 -9.59
N GLU A 142 17.00 -18.98 -10.71
CA GLU A 142 17.24 -17.57 -11.02
C GLU A 142 15.93 -16.81 -10.93
N ARG A 143 15.99 -15.55 -10.50
CA ARG A 143 14.87 -14.64 -10.49
C ARG A 143 14.98 -13.72 -11.69
N VAL A 144 14.04 -13.85 -12.64
CA VAL A 144 13.97 -12.98 -13.81
C VAL A 144 12.82 -11.99 -13.67
N PRO A 145 12.95 -10.72 -14.14
CA PRO A 145 11.86 -9.75 -14.08
C PRO A 145 10.63 -10.25 -14.82
N VAL A 146 9.44 -9.84 -14.38
CA VAL A 146 8.17 -10.16 -15.06
C VAL A 146 8.01 -9.41 -16.39
N GLY A 147 8.62 -8.23 -16.53
CA GLY A 147 8.55 -7.39 -17.73
C GLY A 147 8.08 -5.96 -17.45
N LEU A 148 6.97 -5.53 -18.04
CA LEU A 148 6.34 -4.25 -17.75
C LEU A 148 5.34 -4.41 -16.60
N VAL A 149 5.56 -3.69 -15.50
CA VAL A 149 4.68 -3.71 -14.32
C VAL A 149 3.72 -2.51 -14.37
N GLY A 150 2.42 -2.78 -14.34
CA GLY A 150 1.38 -1.78 -14.16
C GLY A 150 1.20 -1.47 -12.67
N ILE A 151 1.15 -0.19 -12.34
CA ILE A 151 0.93 0.27 -10.97
C ILE A 151 -0.18 1.31 -10.96
N VAL A 152 -1.19 1.14 -10.10
CA VAL A 152 -2.21 2.15 -9.85
C VAL A 152 -2.13 2.56 -8.39
N THR A 153 -1.86 3.84 -8.16
CA THR A 153 -1.74 4.42 -6.81
C THR A 153 -2.90 5.36 -6.52
N PRO A 154 -3.50 5.28 -5.33
CA PRO A 154 -4.57 6.18 -4.90
C PRO A 154 -4.00 7.50 -4.35
N TRP A 155 -4.89 8.41 -4.07
CA TRP A 155 -4.62 9.78 -3.63
C TRP A 155 -4.17 9.92 -2.17
N ASN A 156 -4.43 8.94 -1.31
CA ASN A 156 -4.25 9.12 0.14
C ASN A 156 -2.80 9.10 0.63
N TYR A 157 -1.95 8.26 0.06
CA TYR A 157 -0.51 8.17 0.34
C TYR A 157 0.28 8.03 -0.98
N PRO A 158 0.22 9.06 -1.87
CA PRO A 158 0.71 8.95 -3.24
C PRO A 158 2.19 8.60 -3.36
N MET A 159 3.06 9.16 -2.53
CA MET A 159 4.50 8.89 -2.58
C MET A 159 4.85 7.55 -1.94
N ALA A 160 4.32 7.25 -0.75
CA ALA A 160 4.65 6.01 -0.04
C ALA A 160 4.12 4.78 -0.80
N LEU A 161 2.87 4.81 -1.27
CA LEU A 161 2.31 3.69 -2.03
C LEU A 161 2.99 3.50 -3.39
N THR A 162 3.42 4.60 -4.03
CA THR A 162 4.31 4.53 -5.19
C THR A 162 5.63 3.84 -4.83
N ALA A 163 6.30 4.25 -3.78
CA ALA A 163 7.59 3.71 -3.37
C ALA A 163 7.51 2.21 -3.04
N LEU A 164 6.44 1.77 -2.39
CA LEU A 164 6.23 0.38 -1.99
C LEU A 164 6.01 -0.59 -3.17
N ASP A 165 5.62 -0.09 -4.34
CA ASP A 165 5.41 -0.90 -5.54
C ASP A 165 6.48 -0.62 -6.62
N VAL A 166 6.79 0.65 -6.90
CA VAL A 166 7.74 1.03 -7.95
C VAL A 166 9.17 0.60 -7.59
N PHE A 167 9.64 0.90 -6.40
CA PHE A 167 11.04 0.61 -6.05
C PHE A 167 11.39 -0.89 -6.07
N PRO A 168 10.57 -1.80 -5.53
CA PRO A 168 10.85 -3.23 -5.70
C PRO A 168 10.70 -3.71 -7.14
N ALA A 169 9.76 -3.15 -7.93
CA ALA A 169 9.65 -3.49 -9.36
C ALA A 169 10.92 -3.09 -10.13
N LEU A 170 11.43 -1.86 -9.90
CA LEU A 170 12.68 -1.38 -10.49
C LEU A 170 13.88 -2.20 -10.01
N ALA A 171 14.00 -2.50 -8.71
CA ALA A 171 15.05 -3.34 -8.16
C ALA A 171 15.09 -4.73 -8.79
N ALA A 172 13.92 -5.31 -9.05
CA ALA A 172 13.78 -6.60 -9.72
C ALA A 172 14.18 -6.57 -11.22
N GLY A 173 14.32 -5.37 -11.82
CA GLY A 173 14.71 -5.18 -13.21
C GLY A 173 13.53 -5.01 -14.18
N ASN A 174 12.35 -4.67 -13.66
CA ASN A 174 11.18 -4.37 -14.49
C ASN A 174 11.15 -2.90 -14.90
N SER A 175 10.51 -2.60 -16.01
CA SER A 175 10.00 -1.28 -16.29
C SER A 175 8.60 -1.10 -15.67
N VAL A 176 8.17 0.15 -15.51
CA VAL A 176 6.93 0.51 -14.80
C VAL A 176 6.08 1.45 -15.65
N LEU A 177 4.79 1.15 -15.75
CA LEU A 177 3.73 2.02 -16.24
C LEU A 177 2.79 2.34 -15.07
N GLN A 178 2.85 3.57 -14.55
CA GLN A 178 2.07 3.95 -13.37
C GLN A 178 0.94 4.91 -13.72
N LYS A 179 -0.29 4.54 -13.34
CA LYS A 179 -1.39 5.49 -13.27
C LYS A 179 -1.39 6.16 -11.90
N ALA A 180 -1.04 7.44 -11.88
CA ALA A 180 -1.21 8.29 -10.71
C ALA A 180 -2.69 8.67 -10.55
N ASP A 181 -3.13 8.91 -9.29
CA ASP A 181 -4.41 9.57 -9.06
C ASP A 181 -4.34 11.03 -9.54
N ASN A 182 -5.40 11.50 -10.18
CA ASN A 182 -5.43 12.84 -10.77
C ASN A 182 -5.25 13.94 -9.72
N GLN A 183 -5.80 13.77 -8.52
CA GLN A 183 -5.70 14.78 -7.45
C GLN A 183 -4.27 14.89 -6.88
N THR A 184 -3.45 13.83 -6.98
CA THR A 184 -2.14 13.77 -6.33
C THR A 184 -1.00 13.41 -7.30
N ALA A 185 -1.16 13.80 -8.56
CA ALA A 185 -0.22 13.50 -9.63
C ALA A 185 1.14 14.19 -9.43
N LEU A 186 1.19 15.44 -8.92
CA LEU A 186 2.46 16.13 -8.68
C LEU A 186 3.36 15.39 -7.70
N SER A 187 2.78 14.78 -6.66
CA SER A 187 3.52 13.98 -5.69
C SER A 187 4.25 12.81 -6.34
N VAL A 188 3.64 12.17 -7.34
CA VAL A 188 4.24 11.05 -8.08
C VAL A 188 5.24 11.56 -9.12
N LEU A 189 4.91 12.64 -9.84
CA LEU A 189 5.77 13.24 -10.86
C LEU A 189 7.10 13.76 -10.28
N ILE A 190 7.05 14.46 -9.13
CA ILE A 190 8.26 14.95 -8.47
C ILE A 190 9.11 13.80 -7.92
N LEU A 191 8.47 12.72 -7.43
CA LEU A 191 9.19 11.52 -6.99
C LEU A 191 9.95 10.88 -8.16
N ARG A 192 9.31 10.74 -9.34
CA ARG A 192 9.96 10.27 -10.56
C ARG A 192 11.10 11.19 -11.00
N GLN A 193 10.89 12.51 -10.98
CA GLN A 193 11.92 13.48 -11.34
C GLN A 193 13.17 13.32 -10.49
N PHE A 194 13.01 13.14 -9.18
CA PHE A 194 14.14 12.89 -8.28
C PHE A 194 14.78 11.50 -8.50
N ALA A 195 13.99 10.50 -8.89
CA ALA A 195 14.56 9.20 -9.25
C ALA A 195 15.43 9.29 -10.51
N ILE A 196 15.01 10.06 -11.52
CA ILE A 196 15.81 10.33 -12.73
C ILE A 196 17.10 11.07 -12.37
N SER A 197 17.04 12.11 -11.54
CA SER A 197 18.24 12.86 -11.09
C SER A 197 19.20 11.99 -10.30
N ALA A 198 18.72 10.92 -9.66
CA ALA A 198 19.54 9.92 -8.97
C ALA A 198 20.17 8.87 -9.92
N GLY A 199 19.85 8.92 -11.22
CA GLY A 199 20.41 8.05 -12.25
C GLY A 199 19.47 6.93 -12.73
N LEU A 200 18.17 6.99 -12.45
CA LEU A 200 17.19 6.11 -13.07
C LEU A 200 17.02 6.52 -14.56
N PRO A 201 17.15 5.58 -15.53
CA PRO A 201 16.89 5.91 -16.93
C PRO A 201 15.44 6.37 -17.14
N GLU A 202 15.25 7.44 -17.91
CA GLU A 202 13.96 8.11 -18.05
C GLU A 202 12.85 7.21 -18.61
N GLY A 203 13.20 6.31 -19.55
CA GLY A 203 12.25 5.38 -20.17
C GLY A 203 11.71 4.30 -19.23
N VAL A 204 12.41 3.98 -18.14
CA VAL A 204 12.11 2.81 -17.31
C VAL A 204 10.84 2.96 -16.45
N TRP A 205 10.48 4.19 -16.10
CA TRP A 205 9.29 4.48 -15.31
C TRP A 205 8.45 5.58 -15.97
N GLN A 206 7.31 5.20 -16.54
CA GLN A 206 6.37 6.11 -17.17
C GLN A 206 5.16 6.35 -16.26
N ILE A 207 4.68 7.60 -16.23
CA ILE A 207 3.50 8.02 -15.46
C ILE A 207 2.42 8.46 -16.44
N VAL A 208 1.20 8.00 -16.19
CA VAL A 208 0.00 8.37 -16.95
C VAL A 208 -1.09 8.88 -16.01
N THR A 209 -1.89 9.81 -16.49
CA THR A 209 -3.05 10.41 -15.81
C THR A 209 -4.26 10.34 -16.73
N GLY A 210 -5.46 10.37 -16.17
CA GLY A 210 -6.68 10.28 -16.96
C GLY A 210 -7.83 9.63 -16.20
N ASP A 211 -8.92 9.36 -16.91
CA ASP A 211 -10.09 8.71 -16.33
C ASP A 211 -9.74 7.35 -15.68
N GLY A 212 -10.31 7.12 -14.52
CA GLY A 212 -10.00 5.92 -13.73
C GLY A 212 -10.37 4.62 -14.41
N GLN A 213 -11.42 4.59 -15.19
CA GLN A 213 -11.89 3.40 -15.91
C GLN A 213 -11.15 3.23 -17.23
N GLU A 214 -11.08 4.27 -18.05
CA GLU A 214 -10.42 4.21 -19.38
C GLU A 214 -8.91 3.93 -19.23
N VAL A 215 -8.20 4.81 -18.54
CA VAL A 215 -6.73 4.72 -18.39
C VAL A 215 -6.34 3.54 -17.49
N GLY A 216 -7.10 3.26 -16.42
CA GLY A 216 -6.85 2.10 -15.56
C GLY A 216 -7.02 0.77 -16.29
N ASN A 217 -8.03 0.67 -17.17
CA ASN A 217 -8.22 -0.49 -18.02
C ASN A 217 -7.08 -0.63 -19.06
N ALA A 218 -6.70 0.47 -19.73
CA ALA A 218 -5.62 0.49 -20.69
C ALA A 218 -4.29 0.05 -20.04
N VAL A 219 -3.95 0.55 -18.85
CA VAL A 219 -2.78 0.09 -18.10
C VAL A 219 -2.86 -1.42 -17.85
N THR A 220 -4.01 -1.92 -17.35
CA THR A 220 -4.17 -3.35 -17.06
C THR A 220 -4.01 -4.23 -18.29
N ASP A 221 -4.43 -3.75 -19.47
CA ASP A 221 -4.34 -4.48 -20.75
C ASP A 221 -2.93 -4.55 -21.34
N LEU A 222 -2.06 -3.62 -20.97
CA LEU A 222 -0.75 -3.45 -21.60
C LEU A 222 0.40 -4.07 -20.79
N VAL A 223 0.18 -4.47 -19.55
CA VAL A 223 1.24 -4.88 -18.63
C VAL A 223 1.35 -6.39 -18.44
N ASP A 224 2.45 -6.85 -17.85
CA ASP A 224 2.75 -8.25 -17.59
C ASP A 224 2.52 -8.65 -16.12
N TYR A 225 2.35 -7.67 -15.25
CA TYR A 225 1.97 -7.80 -13.85
C TYR A 225 1.23 -6.54 -13.41
N MET A 226 0.19 -6.67 -12.57
CA MET A 226 -0.58 -5.53 -12.08
C MET A 226 -0.49 -5.40 -10.56
N ALA A 227 -0.05 -4.23 -10.08
CA ALA A 227 -0.13 -3.83 -8.68
C ALA A 227 -1.16 -2.70 -8.53
N PHE A 228 -2.23 -2.98 -7.83
CA PHE A 228 -3.35 -2.05 -7.65
C PHE A 228 -3.58 -1.75 -6.18
N THR A 229 -3.73 -0.48 -5.85
CA THR A 229 -4.21 -0.01 -4.55
C THR A 229 -5.42 0.89 -4.75
N GLY A 230 -6.50 0.60 -4.03
CA GLY A 230 -7.74 1.37 -4.14
C GLY A 230 -8.94 0.67 -3.51
N SER A 231 -10.16 1.04 -3.94
CA SER A 231 -11.39 0.45 -3.40
C SER A 231 -11.54 -1.03 -3.76
N THR A 232 -12.16 -1.80 -2.87
CA THR A 232 -12.44 -3.23 -3.09
C THR A 232 -13.26 -3.47 -4.36
N ALA A 233 -14.24 -2.63 -4.63
CA ALA A 233 -15.07 -2.74 -5.85
C ALA A 233 -14.25 -2.57 -7.14
N THR A 234 -13.33 -1.61 -7.18
CA THR A 234 -12.43 -1.42 -8.32
C THR A 234 -11.40 -2.54 -8.42
N GLY A 235 -10.85 -2.98 -7.27
CA GLY A 235 -9.90 -4.09 -7.23
C GLY A 235 -10.45 -5.39 -7.80
N ARG A 236 -11.73 -5.71 -7.56
CA ARG A 236 -12.40 -6.87 -8.18
C ARG A 236 -12.39 -6.77 -9.71
N ARG A 237 -12.74 -5.61 -10.29
CA ARG A 237 -12.73 -5.39 -11.75
C ARG A 237 -11.33 -5.50 -12.36
N VAL A 238 -10.32 -4.93 -11.67
CA VAL A 238 -8.91 -5.04 -12.10
C VAL A 238 -8.47 -6.50 -12.08
N TYR A 239 -8.86 -7.26 -11.04
CA TYR A 239 -8.53 -8.67 -10.93
C TYR A 239 -9.15 -9.52 -12.05
N GLU A 240 -10.44 -9.31 -12.33
CA GLU A 240 -11.14 -10.00 -13.44
C GLU A 240 -10.45 -9.74 -14.78
N ARG A 241 -10.06 -8.48 -15.05
CA ARG A 241 -9.39 -8.10 -16.27
C ARG A 241 -7.98 -8.69 -16.39
N ALA A 242 -7.21 -8.67 -15.31
CA ALA A 242 -5.89 -9.28 -15.24
C ALA A 242 -5.96 -10.81 -15.39
N ALA A 243 -6.95 -11.45 -14.74
CA ALA A 243 -7.18 -12.89 -14.82
C ALA A 243 -7.48 -13.38 -16.25
N ALA A 244 -8.25 -12.61 -17.03
CA ALA A 244 -8.53 -12.91 -18.43
C ALA A 244 -7.25 -12.97 -19.29
N ARG A 245 -6.17 -12.28 -18.86
CA ARG A 245 -4.87 -12.25 -19.52
C ARG A 245 -3.84 -13.21 -18.89
N LEU A 246 -4.19 -13.92 -17.82
CA LEU A 246 -3.29 -14.79 -17.04
C LEU A 246 -2.04 -14.08 -16.49
N ILE A 247 -2.12 -12.76 -16.24
CA ILE A 247 -1.03 -12.01 -15.62
C ILE A 247 -1.11 -12.06 -14.09
N GLY A 248 0.04 -11.98 -13.42
CA GLY A 248 0.11 -11.87 -11.98
C GLY A 248 -0.48 -10.55 -11.48
N VAL A 249 -1.07 -10.59 -10.28
CA VAL A 249 -1.68 -9.42 -9.67
C VAL A 249 -1.41 -9.35 -8.18
N SER A 250 -1.25 -8.13 -7.65
CA SER A 250 -1.35 -7.83 -6.22
C SER A 250 -2.34 -6.70 -5.99
N LEU A 251 -3.22 -6.88 -5.03
CA LEU A 251 -4.30 -5.95 -4.69
C LEU A 251 -4.18 -5.56 -3.22
N GLU A 252 -4.12 -4.28 -2.96
CA GLU A 252 -4.23 -3.70 -1.63
C GLU A 252 -5.49 -2.85 -1.59
N LEU A 253 -6.47 -3.28 -0.80
CA LEU A 253 -7.83 -2.78 -0.86
C LEU A 253 -8.26 -2.19 0.50
N GLY A 254 -9.55 -1.96 0.68
CA GLY A 254 -10.10 -1.36 1.88
C GLY A 254 -9.95 -2.21 3.14
N GLY A 255 -10.27 -1.60 4.27
CA GLY A 255 -10.27 -2.22 5.58
C GLY A 255 -11.43 -1.73 6.46
N LYS A 256 -11.81 -2.53 7.46
CA LYS A 256 -12.71 -2.15 8.57
C LYS A 256 -12.05 -2.57 9.87
N ASN A 257 -10.93 -1.93 10.16
CA ASN A 257 -9.94 -2.43 11.10
C ASN A 257 -10.37 -2.30 12.56
N PRO A 258 -10.35 -3.39 13.32
CA PRO A 258 -10.71 -3.40 14.73
C PRO A 258 -9.51 -3.11 15.64
N MET A 259 -9.81 -2.55 16.83
CA MET A 259 -8.94 -2.53 18.00
C MET A 259 -9.66 -3.18 19.17
N ILE A 260 -9.00 -4.09 19.90
CA ILE A 260 -9.51 -4.66 21.15
C ILE A 260 -8.69 -4.09 22.30
N VAL A 261 -9.36 -3.52 23.31
CA VAL A 261 -8.75 -2.96 24.52
C VAL A 261 -9.07 -3.87 25.69
N LEU A 262 -8.04 -4.53 26.24
CA LEU A 262 -8.16 -5.53 27.32
C LEU A 262 -8.34 -4.87 28.68
N PRO A 263 -8.93 -5.56 29.69
CA PRO A 263 -9.20 -5.00 31.01
C PRO A 263 -7.97 -4.46 31.74
N GLY A 264 -6.79 -5.02 31.50
CA GLY A 264 -5.52 -4.55 32.07
C GLY A 264 -4.87 -3.35 31.37
N ALA A 265 -5.51 -2.79 30.35
CA ALA A 265 -5.03 -1.59 29.69
C ALA A 265 -5.25 -0.34 30.55
N LYS A 266 -4.33 0.63 30.44
CA LYS A 266 -4.51 1.94 31.08
C LYS A 266 -5.37 2.82 30.17
N PRO A 267 -6.58 3.28 30.58
CA PRO A 267 -7.53 4.00 29.73
C PRO A 267 -6.91 5.17 28.97
N LYS A 268 -6.20 6.06 29.65
CA LYS A 268 -5.52 7.20 29.04
C LYS A 268 -4.55 6.83 27.91
N ARG A 269 -3.76 5.75 28.11
CA ARG A 269 -2.80 5.29 27.10
C ARG A 269 -3.51 4.58 25.94
N ALA A 270 -4.54 3.79 26.25
CA ALA A 270 -5.33 3.10 25.25
C ALA A 270 -6.07 4.09 24.34
N ALA A 271 -6.63 5.18 24.90
CA ALA A 271 -7.24 6.27 24.15
C ALA A 271 -6.24 6.96 23.20
N ALA A 272 -5.03 7.27 23.70
CA ALA A 272 -3.97 7.86 22.85
C ALA A 272 -3.57 6.93 21.68
N ILE A 273 -3.50 5.61 21.92
CA ILE A 273 -3.23 4.62 20.85
C ILE A 273 -4.38 4.57 19.85
N ALA A 274 -5.63 4.60 20.31
CA ALA A 274 -6.81 4.62 19.46
C ALA A 274 -6.84 5.87 18.58
N ILE A 275 -6.58 7.05 19.12
CA ILE A 275 -6.46 8.32 18.39
C ILE A 275 -5.37 8.23 17.31
N GLY A 276 -4.16 7.81 17.68
CA GLY A 276 -3.05 7.66 16.74
C GLY A 276 -3.34 6.62 15.65
N GLY A 277 -4.10 5.58 15.97
CA GLY A 277 -4.53 4.54 15.04
C GLY A 277 -5.67 4.96 14.11
N ALA A 278 -6.58 5.84 14.57
CA ALA A 278 -7.81 6.21 13.84
C ALA A 278 -7.67 7.49 13.02
N PHE A 279 -6.98 8.51 13.55
CA PHE A 279 -7.04 9.85 12.97
C PHE A 279 -5.81 10.23 12.12
N GLY A 280 -4.87 9.30 11.93
CA GLY A 280 -3.77 9.49 10.99
C GLY A 280 -4.28 9.90 9.61
N SER A 281 -3.75 10.99 9.04
CA SER A 281 -4.18 11.55 7.75
C SER A 281 -5.69 11.81 7.66
N ALA A 282 -6.31 12.29 8.75
CA ALA A 282 -7.76 12.45 8.91
C ALA A 282 -8.53 11.14 8.64
N GLY A 283 -8.00 9.99 9.10
CA GLY A 283 -8.61 8.67 8.90
C GLY A 283 -8.60 8.14 7.46
N GLN A 284 -7.96 8.85 6.53
CA GLN A 284 -7.91 8.48 5.11
C GLN A 284 -6.77 7.48 4.83
N LEU A 285 -6.71 6.43 5.62
CA LEU A 285 -5.69 5.40 5.56
C LEU A 285 -6.31 4.01 5.67
N CYS A 286 -6.02 3.12 4.72
CA CYS A 286 -6.60 1.77 4.68
C CYS A 286 -6.34 0.92 5.94
N VAL A 287 -5.29 1.23 6.71
CA VAL A 287 -4.97 0.59 8.00
C VAL A 287 -5.50 1.36 9.21
N SER A 288 -6.24 2.48 9.04
CA SER A 288 -6.87 3.22 10.14
C SER A 288 -7.79 2.33 10.96
N ILE A 289 -7.73 2.46 12.29
CA ILE A 289 -8.68 1.81 13.19
C ILE A 289 -10.02 2.55 13.08
N GLU A 290 -11.09 1.80 12.79
CA GLU A 290 -12.44 2.36 12.66
C GLU A 290 -13.42 1.82 13.72
N ARG A 291 -13.08 0.69 14.38
CA ARG A 291 -13.90 0.03 15.40
C ARG A 291 -13.05 -0.30 16.61
N VAL A 292 -13.48 0.13 17.81
CA VAL A 292 -12.81 -0.19 19.07
C VAL A 292 -13.76 -0.97 19.97
N TYR A 293 -13.32 -2.12 20.44
CA TYR A 293 -14.00 -2.95 21.43
C TYR A 293 -13.26 -2.83 22.75
N VAL A 294 -13.93 -2.33 23.78
CA VAL A 294 -13.33 -2.04 25.10
C VAL A 294 -13.99 -2.90 26.15
N HIS A 295 -13.18 -3.54 27.00
CA HIS A 295 -13.72 -4.32 28.10
C HIS A 295 -14.55 -3.43 29.05
N GLU A 296 -15.74 -3.90 29.45
CA GLU A 296 -16.71 -3.14 30.24
C GLU A 296 -16.13 -2.52 31.50
N SER A 297 -15.22 -3.22 32.17
CA SER A 297 -14.61 -2.74 33.43
C SER A 297 -13.80 -1.45 33.31
N ILE A 298 -13.45 -1.02 32.13
CA ILE A 298 -12.68 0.21 31.84
C ILE A 298 -13.34 1.06 30.75
N PHE A 299 -14.55 0.72 30.33
CA PHE A 299 -15.24 1.36 29.19
C PHE A 299 -15.48 2.85 29.45
N ASP A 300 -16.10 3.21 30.57
CA ASP A 300 -16.45 4.60 30.88
C ASP A 300 -15.21 5.48 31.00
N ASP A 301 -14.17 5.00 31.69
CA ASP A 301 -12.90 5.70 31.84
C ASP A 301 -12.20 5.87 30.47
N PHE A 302 -12.27 4.84 29.63
CA PHE A 302 -11.70 4.89 28.29
C PHE A 302 -12.42 5.90 27.39
N VAL A 303 -13.76 5.89 27.39
CA VAL A 303 -14.59 6.82 26.59
C VAL A 303 -14.37 8.26 27.05
N ALA A 304 -14.32 8.51 28.36
CA ALA A 304 -14.02 9.84 28.91
C ALA A 304 -12.64 10.36 28.49
N GLU A 305 -11.60 9.53 28.58
CA GLU A 305 -10.25 9.88 28.15
C GLU A 305 -10.17 10.06 26.63
N LEU A 306 -10.85 9.23 25.84
CA LEU A 306 -10.90 9.31 24.39
C LEU A 306 -11.57 10.61 23.93
N ALA A 307 -12.72 10.96 24.52
CA ALA A 307 -13.43 12.22 24.22
C ALA A 307 -12.53 13.43 24.51
N LYS A 308 -11.99 13.50 25.73
CA LYS A 308 -11.10 14.59 26.16
C LYS A 308 -9.88 14.75 25.24
N GLN A 309 -9.22 13.66 24.87
CA GLN A 309 -8.04 13.72 24.00
C GLN A 309 -8.40 14.02 22.56
N THR A 310 -9.57 13.58 22.07
CA THR A 310 -10.07 13.89 20.74
C THR A 310 -10.42 15.37 20.59
N GLU A 311 -11.08 15.97 21.60
CA GLU A 311 -11.40 17.39 21.63
C GLU A 311 -10.16 18.30 21.69
N ALA A 312 -9.07 17.79 22.25
CA ALA A 312 -7.80 18.51 22.32
C ALA A 312 -7.02 18.52 20.99
N LEU A 313 -7.43 17.71 20.01
CA LEU A 313 -6.76 17.65 18.70
C LEU A 313 -7.02 18.93 17.90
N THR A 314 -5.95 19.42 17.30
CA THR A 314 -5.98 20.63 16.45
C THR A 314 -6.10 20.24 14.98
N VAL A 315 -7.05 20.87 14.27
CA VAL A 315 -7.23 20.70 12.82
C VAL A 315 -6.86 21.98 12.11
N GLY A 316 -5.96 21.91 11.13
CA GLY A 316 -5.54 23.11 10.43
C GLY A 316 -4.41 22.90 9.42
N LYS A 317 -3.90 24.03 8.91
CA LYS A 317 -2.85 24.09 7.90
C LYS A 317 -1.64 24.85 8.42
N SER A 318 -0.48 24.22 8.35
CA SER A 318 0.83 24.87 8.58
C SER A 318 1.92 24.15 7.81
N SER A 319 2.96 24.86 7.39
CA SER A 319 4.21 24.25 6.91
C SER A 319 5.11 23.76 8.04
N LYS A 320 4.66 23.94 9.30
CA LYS A 320 5.31 23.46 10.51
C LYS A 320 4.46 22.37 11.16
N PHE A 321 4.92 21.83 12.29
CA PHE A 321 4.22 20.79 13.06
C PHE A 321 3.24 21.40 14.10
N ASP A 322 2.41 22.36 13.66
CA ASP A 322 1.52 23.12 14.54
C ASP A 322 0.14 22.48 14.71
N PHE A 323 -0.25 21.59 13.80
CA PHE A 323 -1.57 20.95 13.78
C PHE A 323 -1.46 19.43 13.73
N ASP A 324 -2.36 18.76 14.45
CA ASP A 324 -2.43 17.30 14.51
C ASP A 324 -3.02 16.73 13.21
N LEU A 325 -4.14 17.29 12.74
CA LEU A 325 -4.84 16.85 11.55
C LEU A 325 -4.87 17.94 10.46
N GLY A 326 -4.93 17.48 9.21
CA GLY A 326 -5.29 18.28 8.05
C GLY A 326 -6.76 18.11 7.67
N THR A 327 -7.06 18.32 6.37
CA THR A 327 -8.41 18.21 5.81
C THR A 327 -8.63 16.85 5.15
N LEU A 328 -9.87 16.55 4.82
CA LEU A 328 -10.22 15.54 3.81
C LEU A 328 -9.75 16.00 2.43
N ILE A 329 -9.60 15.05 1.51
CA ILE A 329 -9.04 15.31 0.18
C ILE A 329 -9.96 16.15 -0.73
N SER A 330 -11.26 16.04 -0.58
CA SER A 330 -12.22 16.61 -1.51
C SER A 330 -13.60 16.80 -0.89
N LYS A 331 -14.45 17.59 -1.56
CA LYS A 331 -15.86 17.74 -1.22
C LYS A 331 -16.60 16.40 -1.23
N ALA A 332 -16.36 15.56 -2.21
CA ALA A 332 -16.99 14.23 -2.29
C ALA A 332 -16.67 13.36 -1.07
N GLN A 333 -15.43 13.42 -0.57
CA GLN A 333 -15.04 12.70 0.63
C GLN A 333 -15.66 13.33 1.89
N LEU A 334 -15.73 14.66 1.96
CA LEU A 334 -16.43 15.37 3.05
C LEU A 334 -17.92 14.97 3.10
N ASP A 335 -18.61 15.02 1.96
CA ASP A 335 -20.02 14.68 1.86
C ASP A 335 -20.27 13.22 2.28
N ARG A 336 -19.40 12.31 1.86
CA ARG A 336 -19.46 10.91 2.25
C ARG A 336 -19.28 10.71 3.77
N VAL A 337 -18.25 11.31 4.35
CA VAL A 337 -17.94 11.22 5.78
C VAL A 337 -19.08 11.80 6.60
N ASN A 338 -19.52 13.02 6.26
CA ASN A 338 -20.63 13.67 6.93
C ASN A 338 -21.94 12.87 6.80
N GLY A 339 -22.23 12.34 5.62
CA GLY A 339 -23.41 11.51 5.39
C GLY A 339 -23.43 10.23 6.24
N LEU A 340 -22.28 9.58 6.44
CA LEU A 340 -22.16 8.40 7.31
C LEU A 340 -22.42 8.76 8.79
N VAL A 341 -21.90 9.90 9.26
CA VAL A 341 -22.11 10.34 10.64
C VAL A 341 -23.57 10.74 10.88
N GLU A 342 -24.18 11.50 9.95
CA GLU A 342 -25.59 11.89 10.07
C GLU A 342 -26.54 10.68 10.05
N GLU A 343 -26.26 9.67 9.19
CA GLU A 343 -27.00 8.41 9.20
C GLU A 343 -26.86 7.67 10.54
N ALA A 344 -25.64 7.58 11.07
CA ALA A 344 -25.40 6.95 12.35
C ALA A 344 -26.17 7.64 13.50
N LYS A 345 -26.20 8.98 13.52
CA LYS A 345 -26.97 9.77 14.49
C LYS A 345 -28.48 9.51 14.37
N GLN A 346 -29.01 9.50 13.14
CA GLN A 346 -30.42 9.20 12.88
C GLN A 346 -30.80 7.78 13.30
N ASP A 347 -29.88 6.84 13.18
CA ASP A 347 -30.06 5.46 13.60
C ASP A 347 -29.96 5.24 15.10
N GLY A 348 -29.47 6.23 15.88
CA GLY A 348 -29.39 6.22 17.32
C GLY A 348 -27.97 6.14 17.90
N ALA A 349 -26.92 6.29 17.11
CA ALA A 349 -25.56 6.41 17.63
C ALA A 349 -25.36 7.73 18.37
N HIS A 350 -24.57 7.70 19.44
CA HIS A 350 -24.21 8.88 20.23
C HIS A 350 -22.87 9.45 19.79
N VAL A 351 -22.82 10.76 19.47
CA VAL A 351 -21.58 11.47 19.18
C VAL A 351 -20.96 11.94 20.49
N ILE A 352 -19.80 11.42 20.81
CA ILE A 352 -19.06 11.75 22.04
C ILE A 352 -18.12 12.92 21.81
N ALA A 353 -17.55 13.03 20.60
CA ALA A 353 -16.71 14.15 20.18
C ALA A 353 -16.85 14.40 18.67
N GLY A 354 -16.68 15.62 18.20
CA GLY A 354 -16.68 16.00 16.78
C GLY A 354 -18.04 15.92 16.12
N GLY A 355 -18.16 15.19 15.02
CA GLY A 355 -19.41 14.90 14.31
C GLY A 355 -19.90 16.00 13.38
N GLN A 356 -19.02 16.89 12.89
CA GLN A 356 -19.40 18.02 12.04
C GLN A 356 -18.27 18.52 11.15
N PRO A 357 -18.58 19.14 10.00
CA PRO A 357 -17.63 19.91 9.19
C PRO A 357 -17.08 21.11 9.96
N LEU A 358 -15.86 21.56 9.61
CA LEU A 358 -15.16 22.71 10.19
C LEU A 358 -14.87 23.75 9.07
N PRO A 359 -15.90 24.46 8.56
CA PRO A 359 -15.75 25.37 7.42
C PRO A 359 -14.81 26.56 7.70
N GLU A 360 -14.66 26.95 8.96
CA GLU A 360 -13.72 28.00 9.40
C GLU A 360 -12.25 27.59 9.25
N VAL A 361 -11.97 26.27 9.26
CA VAL A 361 -10.60 25.71 9.04
C VAL A 361 -10.33 25.54 7.54
N GLY A 362 -11.34 25.10 6.80
CA GLY A 362 -11.24 24.90 5.36
C GLY A 362 -12.45 24.16 4.78
N PRO A 363 -12.65 24.25 3.45
CA PRO A 363 -13.85 23.74 2.79
C PRO A 363 -14.02 22.22 2.89
N PHE A 364 -12.97 21.48 3.20
CA PHE A 364 -13.01 20.02 3.33
C PHE A 364 -12.56 19.54 4.72
N ALA A 365 -12.49 20.43 5.70
CA ALA A 365 -12.14 20.07 7.07
C ALA A 365 -13.33 19.41 7.79
N TYR A 366 -13.05 18.38 8.57
CA TYR A 366 -14.00 17.64 9.37
C TYR A 366 -13.43 17.34 10.76
N ALA A 367 -14.25 17.49 11.78
CA ALA A 367 -13.84 17.23 13.16
C ALA A 367 -13.53 15.75 13.39
N PRO A 368 -12.43 15.40 14.07
CA PRO A 368 -12.22 14.03 14.52
C PRO A 368 -13.38 13.59 15.39
N THR A 369 -13.98 12.45 15.04
CA THR A 369 -15.30 12.04 15.51
C THR A 369 -15.26 10.71 16.24
N VAL A 370 -15.84 10.67 17.42
CA VAL A 370 -16.00 9.45 18.22
C VAL A 370 -17.49 9.18 18.40
N LEU A 371 -17.90 7.95 18.10
CA LEU A 371 -19.29 7.47 18.24
C LEU A 371 -19.35 6.29 19.22
N THR A 372 -20.39 6.23 20.03
CA THR A 372 -20.81 5.05 20.80
C THR A 372 -22.18 4.58 20.32
N ASP A 373 -22.59 3.40 20.76
CA ASP A 373 -23.91 2.82 20.48
C ASP A 373 -24.26 2.74 19.00
N LEU A 374 -23.25 2.49 18.14
CA LEU A 374 -23.45 2.40 16.70
C LEU A 374 -24.31 1.16 16.37
N PRO A 375 -25.54 1.34 15.85
CA PRO A 375 -26.42 0.21 15.55
C PRO A 375 -25.89 -0.65 14.38
N ALA A 376 -26.09 -1.96 14.47
CA ALA A 376 -25.62 -2.91 13.45
C ALA A 376 -26.27 -2.70 12.07
N LYS A 377 -27.45 -2.04 12.01
CA LYS A 377 -28.14 -1.70 10.75
C LYS A 377 -27.49 -0.55 9.98
N THR A 378 -26.70 0.30 10.65
CA THR A 378 -26.06 1.47 10.07
C THR A 378 -25.00 1.03 9.04
N ARG A 379 -24.95 1.67 7.88
CA ARG A 379 -23.94 1.34 6.83
C ARG A 379 -22.52 1.37 7.36
N MET A 380 -22.19 2.37 8.19
CA MET A 380 -20.87 2.54 8.78
C MET A 380 -20.45 1.36 9.68
N PHE A 381 -21.40 0.54 10.17
CA PHE A 381 -21.07 -0.65 10.97
C PHE A 381 -20.23 -1.67 10.17
N ARG A 382 -20.54 -1.84 8.88
CA ARG A 382 -19.90 -2.79 7.96
C ARG A 382 -18.97 -2.13 6.93
N GLN A 383 -19.31 -0.93 6.48
CA GLN A 383 -18.62 -0.22 5.43
C GLN A 383 -17.44 0.59 5.97
N GLU A 384 -16.32 0.57 5.25
CA GLU A 384 -15.17 1.44 5.51
C GLU A 384 -15.59 2.91 5.45
N ALA A 385 -15.28 3.70 6.49
CA ALA A 385 -15.58 5.13 6.53
C ALA A 385 -14.56 5.96 5.75
N PHE A 386 -13.29 5.62 5.86
CA PHE A 386 -12.15 6.30 5.23
C PHE A 386 -12.11 7.80 5.57
N GLY A 387 -12.38 8.12 6.83
CA GLY A 387 -12.46 9.46 7.38
C GLY A 387 -12.16 9.47 8.87
N PRO A 388 -12.12 10.64 9.53
CA PRO A 388 -11.73 10.75 10.93
C PRO A 388 -12.89 10.33 11.86
N ILE A 389 -13.32 9.08 11.76
CA ILE A 389 -14.44 8.52 12.52
C ILE A 389 -13.99 7.25 13.23
N LEU A 390 -14.32 7.15 14.52
CA LEU A 390 -14.05 6.01 15.36
C LEU A 390 -15.31 5.57 16.11
N ALA A 391 -15.75 4.34 15.94
CA ALA A 391 -16.85 3.75 16.68
C ALA A 391 -16.32 2.92 17.85
N VAL A 392 -16.92 3.08 19.05
CA VAL A 392 -16.51 2.40 20.29
C VAL A 392 -17.67 1.59 20.83
N SER A 393 -17.43 0.34 21.19
CA SER A 393 -18.43 -0.56 21.79
C SER A 393 -17.84 -1.29 23.00
N PRO A 394 -18.64 -1.54 24.06
CA PRO A 394 -18.20 -2.38 25.17
C PRO A 394 -18.24 -3.86 24.80
N TYR A 395 -17.48 -4.68 25.56
CA TYR A 395 -17.61 -6.13 25.60
C TYR A 395 -17.34 -6.65 27.00
N SER A 396 -17.93 -7.80 27.36
CA SER A 396 -17.70 -8.48 28.64
C SER A 396 -16.75 -9.67 28.46
N GLU A 397 -17.02 -10.55 27.48
CA GLU A 397 -16.21 -11.74 27.24
C GLU A 397 -15.26 -11.51 26.04
N ILE A 398 -14.01 -11.91 26.19
CA ILE A 398 -12.98 -11.67 25.13
C ILE A 398 -13.32 -12.39 23.82
N GLU A 399 -13.98 -13.53 23.90
CA GLU A 399 -14.44 -14.32 22.75
C GLU A 399 -15.44 -13.54 21.90
N ASP A 400 -16.31 -12.75 22.51
CA ASP A 400 -17.27 -11.88 21.82
C ASP A 400 -16.57 -10.75 21.07
N ALA A 401 -15.57 -10.14 21.73
CA ALA A 401 -14.76 -9.10 21.09
C ALA A 401 -13.96 -9.63 19.89
N ILE A 402 -13.39 -10.84 20.01
CA ILE A 402 -12.67 -11.51 18.92
C ILE A 402 -13.64 -11.84 17.78
N ALA A 403 -14.82 -12.38 18.10
CA ALA A 403 -15.85 -12.68 17.10
C ALA A 403 -16.30 -11.41 16.36
N ALA A 404 -16.64 -10.34 17.08
CA ALA A 404 -17.03 -9.05 16.52
C ALA A 404 -15.92 -8.41 15.69
N ALA A 405 -14.65 -8.48 16.14
CA ALA A 405 -13.49 -7.99 15.40
C ALA A 405 -13.32 -8.72 14.05
N ASN A 406 -13.56 -10.03 14.04
CA ASN A 406 -13.45 -10.89 12.86
C ASN A 406 -14.69 -10.85 11.95
N ASP A 407 -15.84 -10.36 12.44
CA ASP A 407 -17.09 -10.29 11.67
C ASP A 407 -17.08 -9.09 10.70
N THR A 408 -16.31 -9.23 9.65
CA THR A 408 -16.20 -8.30 8.53
C THR A 408 -15.71 -9.04 7.28
N GLU A 409 -16.05 -8.54 6.10
CA GLU A 409 -15.45 -9.03 4.85
C GLU A 409 -13.96 -8.65 4.72
N TYR A 410 -13.49 -7.68 5.48
CA TYR A 410 -12.14 -7.16 5.46
C TYR A 410 -11.19 -7.89 6.43
N GLY A 411 -9.90 -7.69 6.22
CA GLY A 411 -8.85 -8.23 7.09
C GLY A 411 -7.48 -7.62 6.77
N LEU A 412 -7.37 -6.28 6.79
CA LEU A 412 -6.12 -5.60 6.48
C LEU A 412 -5.24 -5.41 7.71
N ASN A 413 -5.76 -4.69 8.70
CA ASN A 413 -5.08 -4.36 9.95
C ASN A 413 -5.97 -4.66 11.15
N ALA A 414 -5.36 -4.89 12.30
CA ALA A 414 -6.01 -4.97 13.61
C ALA A 414 -5.04 -4.53 14.69
N ALA A 415 -5.59 -4.17 15.87
CA ALA A 415 -4.79 -3.81 17.03
C ALA A 415 -5.33 -4.47 18.31
N VAL A 416 -4.44 -4.73 19.26
CA VAL A 416 -4.80 -5.19 20.62
C VAL A 416 -4.01 -4.38 21.63
N VAL A 417 -4.70 -3.78 22.60
CA VAL A 417 -4.09 -2.92 23.63
C VAL A 417 -4.29 -3.54 25.01
N GLY A 418 -3.20 -3.74 25.75
CA GLY A 418 -3.25 -4.32 27.08
C GLY A 418 -1.93 -4.96 27.52
N PRO A 419 -1.93 -5.81 28.56
CA PRO A 419 -0.76 -6.57 28.95
C PRO A 419 -0.22 -7.38 27.77
N THR A 420 1.05 -7.22 27.46
CA THR A 420 1.64 -7.69 26.18
C THR A 420 1.44 -9.19 25.94
N ARG A 421 1.54 -10.04 26.97
CA ARG A 421 1.39 -11.49 26.80
C ARG A 421 -0.03 -11.86 26.40
N GLU A 422 -1.02 -11.27 27.06
CA GLU A 422 -2.44 -11.47 26.79
C GLU A 422 -2.82 -10.90 25.43
N ALA A 423 -2.36 -9.67 25.15
CA ALA A 423 -2.59 -9.03 23.87
C ALA A 423 -2.03 -9.84 22.67
N ILE A 424 -0.85 -10.48 22.81
CA ILE A 424 -0.31 -11.40 21.80
C ILE A 424 -1.20 -12.64 21.63
N ALA A 425 -1.76 -13.19 22.72
CA ALA A 425 -2.65 -14.35 22.65
C ALA A 425 -3.94 -14.03 21.89
N VAL A 426 -4.52 -12.84 22.10
CA VAL A 426 -5.69 -12.34 21.37
C VAL A 426 -5.31 -12.03 19.91
N ALA A 427 -4.19 -11.36 19.67
CA ALA A 427 -3.72 -11.00 18.34
C ALA A 427 -3.61 -12.21 17.37
N ARG A 428 -3.23 -13.39 17.90
CA ARG A 428 -3.14 -14.63 17.12
C ARG A 428 -4.49 -15.15 16.61
N GLN A 429 -5.60 -14.67 17.17
CA GLN A 429 -6.95 -15.10 16.83
C GLN A 429 -7.65 -14.11 15.87
N LEU A 430 -7.03 -12.95 15.57
CA LEU A 430 -7.58 -11.96 14.66
C LEU A 430 -7.22 -12.27 13.21
N HIS A 431 -8.22 -12.19 12.33
CA HIS A 431 -8.10 -12.50 10.90
C HIS A 431 -7.73 -11.24 10.10
N ALA A 432 -6.52 -10.71 10.32
CA ALA A 432 -5.96 -9.57 9.61
C ALA A 432 -4.53 -9.84 9.15
N GLY A 433 -4.14 -9.20 8.06
CA GLY A 433 -2.80 -9.35 7.48
C GLY A 433 -1.70 -8.76 8.36
N SER A 434 -2.04 -7.75 9.18
CA SER A 434 -1.19 -7.17 10.21
C SER A 434 -1.97 -7.06 11.51
N VAL A 435 -1.35 -7.43 12.64
CA VAL A 435 -1.92 -7.20 13.97
C VAL A 435 -0.87 -6.52 14.85
N ASN A 436 -1.21 -5.36 15.38
CA ASN A 436 -0.33 -4.56 16.22
C ASN A 436 -0.68 -4.70 17.70
N VAL A 437 0.30 -4.83 18.56
CA VAL A 437 0.12 -4.90 20.00
C VAL A 437 0.61 -3.61 20.64
N ASN A 438 -0.27 -2.95 21.40
CA ASN A 438 -0.02 -1.66 22.06
C ASN A 438 0.35 -0.52 21.09
N GLU A 439 -0.15 -0.61 19.85
CA GLU A 439 0.01 0.36 18.79
C GLU A 439 -1.13 0.15 17.77
N GLY A 440 -1.52 1.18 16.97
CA GLY A 440 -2.62 1.10 16.02
C GLY A 440 -2.25 0.41 14.71
N TYR A 441 -1.16 0.84 14.04
CA TYR A 441 -0.70 0.29 12.76
C TYR A 441 0.81 0.47 12.51
N ARG A 442 1.46 1.42 13.18
CA ARG A 442 2.83 1.86 12.85
C ARG A 442 3.86 0.78 13.10
N ALA A 443 3.66 -0.09 14.11
CA ALA A 443 4.62 -1.13 14.44
C ALA A 443 4.84 -2.13 13.28
N SER A 444 3.77 -2.53 12.61
CA SER A 444 3.87 -3.41 11.44
C SER A 444 4.20 -2.62 10.15
N PHE A 445 3.60 -1.44 9.96
CA PHE A 445 3.78 -0.62 8.76
C PHE A 445 5.21 -0.10 8.62
N ALA A 446 5.87 0.28 9.71
CA ALA A 446 7.26 0.73 9.68
C ALA A 446 8.28 -0.39 9.42
N SER A 447 7.89 -1.65 9.51
CA SER A 447 8.77 -2.80 9.28
C SER A 447 8.85 -3.16 7.79
N MET A 448 9.77 -2.55 7.06
CA MET A 448 9.98 -2.86 5.64
C MET A 448 10.38 -4.32 5.36
N ASP A 449 10.86 -5.06 6.36
CA ASP A 449 11.23 -6.47 6.23
C ASP A 449 10.06 -7.44 6.49
N SER A 450 8.99 -6.95 7.12
CA SER A 450 7.79 -7.75 7.39
C SER A 450 6.82 -7.68 6.23
N PRO A 451 6.31 -8.83 5.72
CA PRO A 451 5.26 -8.82 4.71
C PRO A 451 4.02 -8.06 5.19
N MET A 452 3.51 -7.18 4.35
CA MET A 452 2.28 -6.41 4.56
C MET A 452 1.26 -6.75 3.48
N GLY A 453 -0.02 -6.78 3.82
CA GLY A 453 -1.13 -6.97 2.87
C GLY A 453 -2.35 -7.59 3.52
N GLY A 454 -3.51 -7.44 2.86
CA GLY A 454 -4.79 -7.85 3.38
C GLY A 454 -5.06 -9.36 3.30
N MET A 455 -5.95 -9.81 4.17
CA MET A 455 -6.68 -11.07 4.08
C MET A 455 -8.11 -10.80 3.61
N LYS A 456 -8.88 -11.82 3.28
CA LYS A 456 -10.28 -11.73 2.84
C LYS A 456 -10.43 -10.73 1.66
N ALA A 457 -11.41 -9.82 1.72
CA ALA A 457 -11.66 -8.81 0.69
C ALA A 457 -10.71 -7.58 0.75
N SER A 458 -9.76 -7.57 1.69
CA SER A 458 -8.76 -6.50 1.78
C SER A 458 -7.57 -6.66 0.83
N GLY A 459 -7.45 -7.78 0.12
CA GLY A 459 -6.45 -7.87 -0.94
C GLY A 459 -5.88 -9.25 -1.23
N ILE A 460 -4.98 -9.26 -2.22
CA ILE A 460 -4.26 -10.45 -2.70
C ILE A 460 -2.78 -10.10 -2.83
N GLY A 461 -1.92 -11.02 -2.43
CA GLY A 461 -0.46 -10.80 -2.44
C GLY A 461 0.04 -10.14 -1.18
N ARG A 462 1.30 -9.73 -1.19
CA ARG A 462 1.97 -9.05 -0.07
C ARG A 462 2.97 -8.03 -0.59
N ARG A 463 3.04 -6.88 0.10
CA ARG A 463 4.13 -5.90 0.00
C ARG A 463 5.21 -6.19 1.02
N ASN A 464 6.28 -5.44 0.95
CA ASN A 464 7.42 -5.45 1.87
C ASN A 464 8.13 -6.82 1.96
N GLY A 465 9.25 -6.86 2.63
CA GLY A 465 10.03 -8.07 2.77
C GLY A 465 10.50 -8.70 1.46
N ALA A 466 10.96 -9.93 1.55
CA ALA A 466 11.38 -10.70 0.38
C ALA A 466 10.24 -10.95 -0.61
N VAL A 467 9.04 -11.22 -0.11
CA VAL A 467 7.87 -11.49 -0.95
C VAL A 467 7.43 -10.27 -1.75
N GLY A 468 7.53 -9.07 -1.17
CA GLY A 468 7.21 -7.81 -1.85
C GLY A 468 8.14 -7.50 -3.03
N LEU A 469 9.40 -7.94 -2.96
CA LEU A 469 10.34 -7.86 -4.07
C LEU A 469 10.10 -9.00 -5.08
N GLN A 470 9.99 -10.23 -4.58
CA GLN A 470 9.95 -11.43 -5.41
C GLN A 470 8.66 -11.56 -6.23
N ARG A 471 7.55 -10.93 -5.82
CA ARG A 471 6.31 -10.90 -6.61
C ARG A 471 6.49 -10.28 -8.01
N PHE A 472 7.48 -9.43 -8.19
CA PHE A 472 7.84 -8.81 -9.47
C PHE A 472 8.88 -9.64 -10.25
N THR A 473 9.06 -10.92 -9.90
CA THR A 473 9.97 -11.83 -10.58
C THR A 473 9.32 -13.18 -10.87
N LEU A 474 9.80 -13.84 -11.92
CA LEU A 474 9.49 -15.24 -12.19
C LEU A 474 10.66 -16.12 -11.75
N ALA A 475 10.34 -17.26 -11.13
CA ALA A 475 11.33 -18.27 -10.76
C ALA A 475 11.67 -19.13 -11.99
N LYS A 476 12.90 -19.02 -12.50
CA LYS A 476 13.42 -19.82 -13.62
C LYS A 476 14.37 -20.87 -13.10
N THR A 477 13.98 -22.12 -13.19
CA THR A 477 14.86 -23.25 -12.80
C THR A 477 15.75 -23.64 -13.96
N ILE A 478 17.06 -23.72 -13.70
CA ILE A 478 18.05 -24.24 -14.63
C ILE A 478 18.59 -25.56 -14.07
N GLY A 479 18.50 -26.61 -14.88
CA GLY A 479 19.02 -27.94 -14.56
C GLY A 479 20.13 -28.31 -15.52
N VAL A 480 21.26 -28.81 -14.98
CA VAL A 480 22.38 -29.30 -15.76
C VAL A 480 22.61 -30.80 -15.43
N ALA A 481 22.55 -31.63 -16.42
CA ALA A 481 22.90 -33.03 -16.32
C ALA A 481 24.39 -33.27 -16.65
N SER A 482 25.03 -34.10 -15.88
CA SER A 482 26.39 -34.64 -16.22
C SER A 482 26.26 -35.55 -17.44
N SER A 483 27.29 -35.59 -18.28
CA SER A 483 27.39 -36.56 -19.39
C SER A 483 27.43 -38.01 -18.93
N ALA A 484 27.76 -38.26 -17.66
CA ALA A 484 27.71 -39.57 -17.02
C ALA A 484 26.28 -40.01 -16.64
N LEU A 485 25.30 -39.09 -16.64
CA LEU A 485 23.89 -39.42 -16.36
C LEU A 485 23.23 -40.08 -17.60
N LYS A 486 23.11 -41.39 -17.54
CA LYS A 486 22.37 -42.16 -18.55
C LYS A 486 21.01 -42.54 -17.98
N LEU A 487 19.97 -41.80 -18.34
CA LEU A 487 18.59 -42.15 -18.02
C LEU A 487 18.03 -43.12 -19.09
N PRO A 488 17.19 -44.08 -18.70
CA PRO A 488 16.60 -44.99 -19.67
C PRO A 488 15.66 -44.24 -20.61
N ASN A 489 15.76 -44.48 -21.90
CA ASN A 489 14.94 -43.83 -22.95
C ASN A 489 13.87 -44.75 -23.55
N ASN A 490 13.90 -46.03 -23.22
CA ASN A 490 12.96 -47.04 -23.73
C ASN A 490 12.62 -48.11 -22.68
N ALA A 491 11.56 -48.89 -22.94
CA ALA A 491 11.04 -49.89 -22.02
C ALA A 491 12.06 -50.98 -21.64
N ARG A 492 12.99 -51.36 -22.57
CA ARG A 492 14.03 -52.36 -22.34
C ARG A 492 15.05 -51.83 -21.34
N GLU A 493 15.47 -50.60 -21.49
CA GLU A 493 16.39 -49.92 -20.57
C GLU A 493 15.76 -49.72 -19.18
N TRP A 494 14.48 -49.28 -19.14
CA TRP A 494 13.74 -49.16 -17.89
C TRP A 494 13.66 -50.49 -17.13
N ARG A 495 13.33 -51.58 -17.81
CA ARG A 495 13.26 -52.92 -17.20
C ARG A 495 14.60 -53.30 -16.59
N ARG A 496 15.71 -52.96 -17.25
CA ARG A 496 17.06 -53.29 -16.78
C ARG A 496 17.47 -52.43 -15.59
N MET A 497 17.11 -51.15 -15.58
CA MET A 497 17.60 -50.19 -14.58
C MET A 497 16.63 -50.04 -13.38
N GLN A 498 15.37 -50.44 -13.50
CA GLN A 498 14.36 -50.32 -12.44
C GLN A 498 14.81 -50.87 -11.07
N PRO A 499 15.48 -52.04 -10.94
CA PRO A 499 15.92 -52.54 -9.63
C PRO A 499 16.90 -51.58 -8.94
N ALA A 500 17.85 -51.04 -9.70
CA ALA A 500 18.82 -50.05 -9.17
C ALA A 500 18.12 -48.73 -8.75
N PHE A 501 17.16 -48.25 -9.54
CA PHE A 501 16.34 -47.08 -9.18
C PHE A 501 15.52 -47.32 -7.90
N LYS A 502 14.96 -48.52 -7.69
CA LYS A 502 14.27 -48.84 -6.44
C LYS A 502 15.16 -48.77 -5.21
N VAL A 503 16.43 -49.22 -5.32
CA VAL A 503 17.40 -49.09 -4.23
C VAL A 503 17.77 -47.63 -3.98
N LEU A 504 18.00 -46.86 -5.05
CA LEU A 504 18.31 -45.44 -4.95
C LEU A 504 17.18 -44.66 -4.28
N LEU A 505 15.90 -44.91 -4.66
CA LEU A 505 14.71 -44.27 -4.04
C LEU A 505 14.56 -44.62 -2.56
N LYS A 506 14.95 -45.84 -2.12
CA LYS A 506 14.97 -46.19 -0.71
C LYS A 506 16.04 -45.39 0.05
N ILE A 507 17.22 -45.19 -0.56
CA ILE A 507 18.32 -44.41 0.04
C ILE A 507 17.93 -42.94 0.13
N PHE A 508 17.25 -42.35 -0.89
CA PHE A 508 16.81 -40.96 -0.90
C PHE A 508 15.75 -40.61 0.16
N ARG A 509 15.09 -41.61 0.77
CA ARG A 509 14.21 -41.38 1.93
C ARG A 509 14.98 -40.79 3.12
N TRP A 510 16.28 -40.99 3.20
CA TRP A 510 17.13 -40.57 4.34
C TRP A 510 17.89 -39.25 4.09
N PHE A 511 17.73 -38.65 2.92
CA PHE A 511 18.27 -37.33 2.53
C PHE A 511 17.14 -36.35 2.17
#